data_6410aa00ecf88fcd5d3a48f86493ba25
#
_entry.id   6410aa00ecf88fcd5d3a48f86493ba25
#
_cell.length_a   1.000
_cell.length_b   1.000
_cell.length_c   1.000
_cell.angle_alpha   90.00
_cell.angle_beta   90.00
_cell.angle_gamma   90.00
#
_symmetry.space_group_name_H-M   'P 1'
#
loop_
_entity.id
_entity.type
_entity.pdbx_description
1 polymer ?
#
loop_
_entity_poly.entity_id
_entity_poly.type
_entity_poly.pdbx_seq_one_letter_code
_entity_poly.pdbx_strand_id
1 'polypeptide(L)'
;AEWGRIPDHIIVGLFNPDRNADLVPANDPRYPGTGNGDAYLQHVNDEVLPLINERYRTSDVRLLFGHSFGGVMVLNQLLTGPGAFDGYIALGASTWVSDRVLFDRLEAVDPDFGGAALYMAVGETDGGATVPDGELFAERLDALEPQGLDWVFEIRPGENHFTNVPEGLHRAIAFLYPFADQQAE
;
A
#
# COMPACT_ATOMS: atom_id res chain seq x y z
N ALA A 1 -5.63 20.22 -26.40
CA ALA A 1 -5.82 19.91 -25.00
C ALA A 1 -4.87 18.78 -24.66
N GLU A 2 -3.81 19.07 -23.96
CA GLU A 2 -2.97 18.02 -23.43
C GLU A 2 -3.75 17.35 -22.30
N TRP A 3 -4.05 16.08 -22.50
CA TRP A 3 -4.63 15.26 -21.46
C TRP A 3 -3.63 15.23 -20.30
N GLY A 4 -4.11 15.49 -19.07
CA GLY A 4 -3.27 15.43 -17.87
C GLY A 4 -2.47 14.13 -17.89
N ARG A 5 -1.15 14.24 -17.99
CA ARG A 5 -0.24 13.11 -18.04
C ARG A 5 0.34 12.90 -16.66
N ILE A 6 0.23 11.69 -16.18
CA ILE A 6 1.11 11.25 -15.09
C ILE A 6 2.53 11.10 -15.66
N PRO A 7 3.57 11.23 -14.84
CA PRO A 7 4.94 10.94 -15.27
C PRO A 7 5.06 9.54 -15.89
N ASP A 8 6.04 9.34 -16.74
CA ASP A 8 6.36 8.01 -17.26
C ASP A 8 6.79 7.10 -16.11
N HIS A 9 6.25 5.88 -16.07
CA HIS A 9 6.52 4.92 -15.01
C HIS A 9 7.22 3.67 -15.54
N ILE A 10 8.15 3.17 -14.75
CA ILE A 10 8.67 1.81 -14.88
C ILE A 10 7.85 0.92 -13.97
N ILE A 11 7.15 -0.07 -14.53
CA ILE A 11 6.33 -1.00 -13.75
C ILE A 11 7.14 -2.27 -13.49
N VAL A 12 7.35 -2.58 -12.22
CA VAL A 12 8.07 -3.78 -11.77
C VAL A 12 7.09 -4.73 -11.11
N GLY A 13 6.90 -5.90 -11.71
CA GLY A 13 6.12 -6.98 -11.11
C GLY A 13 6.99 -7.73 -10.09
N LEU A 14 6.61 -7.67 -8.82
CA LEU A 14 7.27 -8.45 -7.77
C LEU A 14 6.75 -9.89 -7.81
N PHE A 15 7.65 -10.83 -8.15
CA PHE A 15 7.34 -12.24 -8.11
C PHE A 15 7.53 -12.80 -6.70
N ASN A 16 6.49 -13.41 -6.18
CA ASN A 16 6.51 -14.09 -4.88
C ASN A 16 6.20 -15.57 -5.07
N PRO A 17 7.19 -16.46 -4.86
CA PRO A 17 7.02 -17.90 -5.02
C PRO A 17 5.95 -18.50 -4.11
N ASP A 18 5.83 -17.99 -2.90
CA ASP A 18 4.79 -18.35 -1.95
C ASP A 18 4.04 -17.08 -1.50
N ARG A 19 2.89 -16.83 -2.11
CA ARG A 19 2.08 -15.65 -1.85
C ARG A 19 1.70 -15.49 -0.37
N ASN A 20 1.40 -16.58 0.31
CA ASN A 20 1.02 -16.52 1.71
C ASN A 20 2.21 -16.19 2.60
N ALA A 21 3.34 -16.86 2.38
CA ALA A 21 4.56 -16.61 3.11
C ALA A 21 5.03 -15.17 2.91
N ASP A 22 5.18 -14.76 1.65
CA ASP A 22 5.91 -13.56 1.27
C ASP A 22 5.13 -12.25 1.49
N LEU A 23 3.79 -12.30 1.52
CA LEU A 23 2.98 -11.09 1.63
C LEU A 23 2.43 -10.83 3.03
N VAL A 24 2.50 -11.81 3.94
CA VAL A 24 1.94 -11.71 5.29
C VAL A 24 3.05 -11.75 6.33
N PRO A 25 3.15 -10.74 7.22
CA PRO A 25 4.32 -10.59 8.09
C PRO A 25 4.34 -11.52 9.31
N ALA A 26 3.21 -12.16 9.66
CA ALA A 26 3.12 -13.05 10.80
C ALA A 26 2.31 -14.31 10.46
N ASN A 27 2.49 -15.37 11.26
CA ASN A 27 1.77 -16.63 11.04
C ASN A 27 0.26 -16.44 11.28
N ASP A 28 -0.54 -16.97 10.36
CA ASP A 28 -1.99 -17.09 10.50
C ASP A 28 -2.37 -18.58 10.37
N PRO A 29 -2.93 -19.22 11.41
CA PRO A 29 -3.30 -20.62 11.34
C PRO A 29 -4.33 -20.95 10.24
N ARG A 30 -5.11 -19.96 9.80
CA ARG A 30 -6.09 -20.11 8.70
C ARG A 30 -5.41 -20.16 7.33
N TYR A 31 -4.18 -19.67 7.24
CA TYR A 31 -3.36 -19.60 6.02
C TYR A 31 -1.97 -20.16 6.29
N PRO A 32 -1.82 -21.49 6.28
CA PRO A 32 -0.53 -22.13 6.54
C PRO A 32 0.57 -21.60 5.63
N GLY A 33 1.74 -21.39 6.20
CA GLY A 33 2.91 -20.88 5.49
C GLY A 33 3.10 -19.35 5.57
N THR A 34 2.13 -18.59 6.11
CA THR A 34 2.29 -17.14 6.35
C THR A 34 3.40 -16.85 7.36
N GLY A 35 3.99 -15.63 7.30
CA GLY A 35 4.92 -15.15 8.32
C GLY A 35 6.32 -14.79 7.83
N ASN A 36 6.58 -14.75 6.52
CA ASN A 36 7.87 -14.37 5.96
C ASN A 36 7.85 -12.96 5.32
N GLY A 37 6.77 -12.21 5.49
CA GLY A 37 6.57 -10.92 4.79
C GLY A 37 7.65 -9.90 5.07
N ASP A 38 8.21 -9.86 6.28
CA ASP A 38 9.30 -8.94 6.62
C ASP A 38 10.60 -9.28 5.88
N ALA A 39 10.94 -10.56 5.79
CA ALA A 39 12.13 -10.99 5.04
C ALA A 39 11.95 -10.75 3.53
N TYR A 40 10.74 -10.92 3.01
CA TYR A 40 10.44 -10.60 1.62
C TYR A 40 10.57 -9.09 1.34
N LEU A 41 10.05 -8.23 2.22
CA LEU A 41 10.22 -6.78 2.10
C LEU A 41 11.69 -6.37 2.23
N GLN A 42 12.43 -7.00 3.11
CA GLN A 42 13.89 -6.78 3.19
C GLN A 42 14.58 -7.12 1.87
N HIS A 43 14.26 -8.27 1.26
CA HIS A 43 14.76 -8.61 -0.07
C HIS A 43 14.37 -7.57 -1.15
N VAL A 44 13.13 -7.08 -1.12
CA VAL A 44 12.69 -6.02 -2.05
C VAL A 44 13.54 -4.76 -1.88
N ASN A 45 13.76 -4.34 -0.64
CA ASN A 45 14.49 -3.11 -0.33
C ASN A 45 16.00 -3.24 -0.61
N ASP A 46 16.61 -4.37 -0.24
CA ASP A 46 18.07 -4.54 -0.26
C ASP A 46 18.59 -5.06 -1.60
N GLU A 47 17.77 -5.75 -2.38
CA GLU A 47 18.20 -6.39 -3.62
C GLU A 47 17.42 -5.92 -4.84
N VAL A 48 16.08 -5.92 -4.78
CA VAL A 48 15.26 -5.60 -5.98
C VAL A 48 15.35 -4.12 -6.33
N LEU A 49 15.15 -3.21 -5.38
CA LEU A 49 15.22 -1.77 -5.64
C LEU A 49 16.61 -1.35 -6.16
N PRO A 50 17.74 -1.74 -5.56
CA PRO A 50 19.07 -1.46 -6.11
C PRO A 50 19.26 -2.00 -7.53
N LEU A 51 18.82 -3.22 -7.80
CA LEU A 51 18.92 -3.85 -9.12
C LEU A 51 18.16 -3.06 -10.20
N ILE A 52 16.96 -2.56 -9.86
CA ILE A 52 16.16 -1.74 -10.79
C ILE A 52 16.85 -0.41 -11.04
N ASN A 53 17.36 0.24 -9.99
CA ASN A 53 18.09 1.50 -10.12
C ASN A 53 19.37 1.38 -10.94
N GLU A 54 20.06 0.23 -10.87
CA GLU A 54 21.25 -0.04 -11.68
C GLU A 54 20.90 -0.24 -13.16
N ARG A 55 19.78 -0.91 -13.45
CA ARG A 55 19.43 -1.33 -14.82
C ARG A 55 18.64 -0.31 -15.61
N TYR A 56 17.92 0.57 -14.94
CA TYR A 56 17.01 1.50 -15.59
C TYR A 56 17.26 2.93 -15.14
N ARG A 57 16.87 3.89 -15.94
CA ARG A 57 16.88 5.32 -15.58
C ARG A 57 15.68 5.61 -14.69
N THR A 58 15.79 5.34 -13.42
CA THR A 58 14.77 5.64 -12.42
C THR A 58 14.82 7.10 -11.98
N SER A 59 13.71 7.60 -11.45
CA SER A 59 13.68 8.81 -10.61
C SER A 59 13.81 8.42 -9.13
N ASP A 60 13.82 9.41 -8.27
CA ASP A 60 13.81 9.17 -6.81
C ASP A 60 12.41 8.79 -6.31
N VAL A 61 11.35 9.00 -7.11
CA VAL A 61 9.96 8.68 -6.72
C VAL A 61 9.66 7.20 -6.94
N ARG A 62 9.21 6.54 -5.88
CA ARG A 62 8.87 5.11 -5.86
C ARG A 62 7.49 4.90 -5.29
N LEU A 63 6.69 4.09 -5.97
CA LEU A 63 5.35 3.71 -5.53
C LEU A 63 5.29 2.21 -5.26
N LEU A 64 4.65 1.82 -4.16
CA LEU A 64 4.36 0.42 -3.85
C LEU A 64 2.86 0.17 -3.93
N PHE A 65 2.46 -0.77 -4.76
CA PHE A 65 1.05 -1.15 -4.93
C PHE A 65 0.81 -2.60 -4.53
N GLY A 66 -0.28 -2.85 -3.84
CA GLY A 66 -0.72 -4.19 -3.53
C GLY A 66 -2.22 -4.33 -3.29
N HIS A 67 -2.74 -5.52 -3.60
CA HIS A 67 -4.12 -5.90 -3.41
C HIS A 67 -4.24 -7.09 -2.45
N SER A 68 -5.23 -7.09 -1.56
CA SER A 68 -5.49 -8.18 -0.61
C SER A 68 -4.31 -8.39 0.33
N PHE A 69 -3.66 -9.57 0.35
CA PHE A 69 -2.38 -9.77 1.07
C PHE A 69 -1.25 -8.89 0.53
N GLY A 70 -1.29 -8.52 -0.77
CA GLY A 70 -0.39 -7.49 -1.29
C GLY A 70 -0.63 -6.13 -0.65
N GLY A 71 -1.88 -5.78 -0.33
CA GLY A 71 -2.22 -4.59 0.44
C GLY A 71 -1.69 -4.67 1.89
N VAL A 72 -1.70 -5.86 2.50
CA VAL A 72 -1.04 -6.09 3.80
C VAL A 72 0.45 -5.80 3.72
N MET A 73 1.13 -6.30 2.68
CA MET A 73 2.55 -6.04 2.45
C MET A 73 2.84 -4.53 2.29
N VAL A 74 1.99 -3.80 1.55
CA VAL A 74 2.12 -2.34 1.37
C VAL A 74 2.03 -1.61 2.71
N LEU A 75 0.99 -1.89 3.50
CA LEU A 75 0.82 -1.29 4.82
C LEU A 75 1.93 -1.68 5.78
N ASN A 76 2.38 -2.94 5.71
CA ASN A 76 3.52 -3.40 6.49
C ASN A 76 4.79 -2.61 6.17
N GLN A 77 5.09 -2.38 4.89
CA GLN A 77 6.24 -1.57 4.46
C GLN A 77 6.13 -0.14 4.97
N LEU A 78 4.96 0.47 4.90
CA LEU A 78 4.73 1.83 5.43
C LEU A 78 5.02 1.90 6.93
N LEU A 79 4.59 0.90 7.71
CA LEU A 79 4.72 0.90 9.16
C LEU A 79 6.13 0.51 9.66
N THR A 80 6.88 -0.25 8.88
CA THR A 80 8.19 -0.78 9.32
C THR A 80 9.39 -0.13 8.66
N GLY A 81 9.18 0.58 7.56
CA GLY A 81 10.23 1.27 6.81
C GLY A 81 9.66 2.41 5.96
N PRO A 82 9.11 3.46 6.64
CA PRO A 82 8.56 4.60 5.97
C PRO A 82 9.62 5.31 5.16
N GLY A 83 9.93 5.55 4.21
CA GLY A 83 11.04 6.20 3.47
C GLY A 83 11.66 5.32 2.39
N ALA A 84 11.26 4.04 2.30
CA ALA A 84 11.64 3.20 1.18
C ALA A 84 10.85 3.53 -0.10
N PHE A 85 9.62 4.04 0.08
CA PHE A 85 8.73 4.47 -1.00
C PHE A 85 8.08 5.81 -0.65
N ASP A 86 7.76 6.60 -1.68
CA ASP A 86 7.10 7.90 -1.55
C ASP A 86 5.57 7.76 -1.58
N GLY A 87 5.07 6.72 -2.24
CA GLY A 87 3.64 6.46 -2.33
C GLY A 87 3.28 4.99 -2.12
N TYR A 88 2.20 4.78 -1.37
CA TYR A 88 1.68 3.49 -0.96
C TYR A 88 0.23 3.35 -1.43
N ILE A 89 -0.08 2.27 -2.12
CA ILE A 89 -1.42 1.99 -2.63
C ILE A 89 -1.87 0.62 -2.13
N ALA A 90 -2.79 0.60 -1.17
CA ALA A 90 -3.30 -0.61 -0.54
C ALA A 90 -4.79 -0.81 -0.87
N LEU A 91 -5.10 -1.70 -1.81
CA LEU A 91 -6.49 -1.96 -2.22
C LEU A 91 -7.00 -3.28 -1.64
N GLY A 92 -8.18 -3.25 -1.01
CA GLY A 92 -8.79 -4.43 -0.39
C GLY A 92 -7.85 -5.12 0.61
N ALA A 93 -7.04 -4.35 1.34
CA ALA A 93 -6.04 -4.92 2.24
C ALA A 93 -6.69 -5.79 3.32
N SER A 94 -6.19 -7.01 3.49
CA SER A 94 -6.70 -7.98 4.47
C SER A 94 -6.15 -7.69 5.86
N THR A 95 -6.42 -6.51 6.41
CA THR A 95 -5.88 -6.04 7.70
C THR A 95 -6.23 -6.92 8.89
N TRP A 96 -7.23 -7.80 8.74
CA TRP A 96 -7.67 -8.80 9.71
C TRP A 96 -6.72 -10.02 9.84
N VAL A 97 -5.75 -10.20 8.91
CA VAL A 97 -4.88 -11.38 8.88
C VAL A 97 -3.94 -11.42 10.09
N SER A 98 -3.55 -12.63 10.49
CA SER A 98 -2.61 -12.87 11.60
C SER A 98 -3.02 -12.13 12.88
N ASP A 99 -4.30 -12.27 13.23
CA ASP A 99 -4.89 -11.61 14.41
C ASP A 99 -4.66 -10.10 14.44
N ARG A 100 -4.78 -9.46 13.26
CA ARG A 100 -4.59 -8.00 13.09
C ARG A 100 -3.17 -7.50 13.39
N VAL A 101 -2.16 -8.26 13.04
CA VAL A 101 -0.74 -7.91 13.26
C VAL A 101 -0.36 -6.49 12.84
N LEU A 102 -1.02 -5.92 11.82
CA LEU A 102 -0.76 -4.54 11.40
C LEU A 102 -1.23 -3.50 12.41
N PHE A 103 -2.20 -3.82 13.25
CA PHE A 103 -2.65 -2.91 14.33
C PHE A 103 -1.60 -2.80 15.43
N ASP A 104 -0.98 -3.92 15.82
CA ASP A 104 0.13 -3.90 16.78
C ASP A 104 1.30 -3.07 16.25
N ARG A 105 1.58 -3.17 14.96
CA ARG A 105 2.62 -2.36 14.30
C ARG A 105 2.26 -0.89 14.25
N LEU A 106 1.02 -0.57 13.96
CA LEU A 106 0.51 0.80 13.94
C LEU A 106 0.59 1.46 15.33
N GLU A 107 0.34 0.70 16.41
CA GLU A 107 0.49 1.20 17.78
C GLU A 107 1.96 1.45 18.18
N ALA A 108 2.90 0.80 17.51
CA ALA A 108 4.34 0.86 17.79
C ALA A 108 5.13 1.78 16.85
N VAL A 109 4.50 2.27 15.76
CA VAL A 109 5.21 3.07 14.75
C VAL A 109 5.52 4.48 15.26
N ASP A 110 6.66 5.03 14.80
CA ASP A 110 6.91 6.46 14.94
C ASP A 110 5.89 7.21 14.05
N PRO A 111 5.16 8.22 14.55
CA PRO A 111 4.17 8.96 13.79
C PRO A 111 4.73 9.82 12.65
N ASP A 112 6.04 9.93 12.47
CA ASP A 112 6.67 10.63 11.33
C ASP A 112 6.89 9.68 10.15
N PHE A 113 6.15 9.92 9.07
CA PHE A 113 6.18 9.15 7.83
C PHE A 113 7.01 9.80 6.72
N GLY A 114 7.76 10.87 7.02
CA GLY A 114 8.79 11.42 6.14
C GLY A 114 8.31 12.04 4.83
N GLY A 115 7.06 12.44 4.70
CA GLY A 115 6.49 13.01 3.47
C GLY A 115 5.87 11.96 2.53
N ALA A 116 5.59 10.77 3.02
CA ALA A 116 4.94 9.73 2.23
C ALA A 116 3.46 10.02 1.93
N ALA A 117 2.92 9.36 0.91
CA ALA A 117 1.49 9.40 0.61
C ALA A 117 0.89 7.98 0.63
N LEU A 118 -0.33 7.84 1.19
CA LEU A 118 -1.04 6.56 1.28
C LEU A 118 -2.45 6.66 0.71
N TYR A 119 -2.75 5.85 -0.28
CA TYR A 119 -4.10 5.62 -0.74
C TYR A 119 -4.57 4.22 -0.32
N MET A 120 -5.63 4.16 0.48
CA MET A 120 -6.30 2.93 0.86
C MET A 120 -7.73 2.90 0.32
N ALA A 121 -8.18 1.77 -0.17
CA ALA A 121 -9.58 1.58 -0.52
C ALA A 121 -10.05 0.13 -0.36
N VAL A 122 -11.33 -0.03 -0.02
CA VAL A 122 -12.03 -1.32 0.02
C VAL A 122 -13.31 -1.23 -0.80
N GLY A 123 -13.77 -2.31 -1.37
CA GLY A 123 -15.10 -2.37 -2.00
C GLY A 123 -16.18 -2.42 -0.92
N GLU A 124 -17.30 -1.72 -1.11
CA GLU A 124 -18.44 -1.71 -0.17
C GLU A 124 -18.97 -3.14 0.12
N THR A 125 -18.92 -4.00 -0.89
CA THR A 125 -19.36 -5.40 -0.78
C THR A 125 -18.20 -6.39 -0.61
N ASP A 126 -17.04 -5.89 -0.18
CA ASP A 126 -15.89 -6.73 0.12
C ASP A 126 -16.20 -7.68 1.29
N GLY A 127 -15.78 -8.91 1.15
CA GLY A 127 -16.21 -9.97 2.05
C GLY A 127 -15.51 -10.00 3.41
N GLY A 128 -16.12 -10.69 4.36
CA GLY A 128 -15.53 -10.98 5.66
C GLY A 128 -15.27 -9.72 6.51
N ALA A 129 -14.10 -9.64 7.05
CA ALA A 129 -13.67 -8.52 7.91
C ALA A 129 -12.94 -7.38 7.13
N THR A 130 -12.85 -7.45 5.80
CA THR A 130 -12.05 -6.50 5.02
C THR A 130 -12.55 -5.06 5.16
N VAL A 131 -13.87 -4.84 5.07
CA VAL A 131 -14.45 -3.51 5.24
C VAL A 131 -14.32 -3.02 6.68
N PRO A 132 -14.86 -3.73 7.70
CA PRO A 132 -14.82 -3.22 9.08
C PRO A 132 -13.40 -3.08 9.64
N ASP A 133 -12.48 -3.96 9.26
CA ASP A 133 -11.09 -3.85 9.72
C ASP A 133 -10.32 -2.78 8.93
N GLY A 134 -10.68 -2.52 7.67
CA GLY A 134 -10.16 -1.38 6.91
C GLY A 134 -10.59 -0.04 7.52
N GLU A 135 -11.86 0.10 7.90
CA GLU A 135 -12.38 1.28 8.62
C GLU A 135 -11.66 1.47 9.96
N LEU A 136 -11.57 0.40 10.75
CA LEU A 136 -10.88 0.45 12.05
C LEU A 136 -9.40 0.80 11.91
N PHE A 137 -8.73 0.28 10.87
CA PHE A 137 -7.33 0.63 10.62
C PHE A 137 -7.17 2.12 10.27
N ALA A 138 -8.05 2.65 9.43
CA ALA A 138 -8.08 4.07 9.09
C ALA A 138 -8.37 4.95 10.31
N GLU A 139 -9.33 4.56 11.16
CA GLU A 139 -9.62 5.25 12.43
C GLU A 139 -8.39 5.29 13.36
N ARG A 140 -7.67 4.17 13.49
CA ARG A 140 -6.47 4.09 14.32
C ARG A 140 -5.31 4.89 13.75
N LEU A 141 -5.16 4.90 12.43
CA LEU A 141 -4.15 5.72 11.75
C LEU A 141 -4.43 7.23 11.96
N ASP A 142 -5.69 7.64 11.86
CA ASP A 142 -6.11 9.02 12.11
C ASP A 142 -5.82 9.44 13.57
N ALA A 143 -6.15 8.57 14.51
CA ALA A 143 -5.91 8.79 15.94
C ALA A 143 -4.42 8.90 16.32
N LEU A 144 -3.52 8.39 15.49
CA LEU A 144 -2.07 8.55 15.64
C LEU A 144 -1.60 9.98 15.32
N GLU A 145 -2.43 10.80 14.66
CA GLU A 145 -2.07 12.13 14.15
C GLU A 145 -0.79 12.08 13.29
N PRO A 146 -0.76 11.27 12.21
CA PRO A 146 0.46 10.96 11.48
C PRO A 146 1.10 12.22 10.89
N GLN A 147 2.37 12.42 11.16
CA GLN A 147 3.14 13.56 10.64
C GLN A 147 3.78 13.19 9.30
N GLY A 148 3.73 14.10 8.33
CA GLY A 148 4.34 13.85 7.03
C GLY A 148 3.71 12.69 6.26
N LEU A 149 2.43 12.39 6.49
CA LEU A 149 1.64 11.44 5.72
C LEU A 149 0.45 12.16 5.10
N ASP A 150 0.42 12.25 3.78
CA ASP A 150 -0.80 12.61 3.05
C ASP A 150 -1.58 11.32 2.75
N TRP A 151 -2.82 11.20 3.24
CA TRP A 151 -3.50 9.92 3.12
C TRP A 151 -5.00 10.02 2.97
N VAL A 152 -5.58 8.98 2.37
CA VAL A 152 -7.02 8.82 2.20
C VAL A 152 -7.43 7.36 2.33
N PHE A 153 -8.60 7.13 2.92
CA PHE A 153 -9.30 5.86 2.91
C PHE A 153 -10.67 6.00 2.27
N GLU A 154 -11.00 5.12 1.30
CA GLU A 154 -12.30 5.11 0.62
C GLU A 154 -12.99 3.75 0.75
N ILE A 155 -14.30 3.76 1.07
CA ILE A 155 -15.20 2.64 0.81
C ILE A 155 -15.86 2.90 -0.54
N ARG A 156 -15.69 1.99 -1.47
CA ARG A 156 -16.10 2.19 -2.86
C ARG A 156 -17.48 1.59 -3.13
N PRO A 157 -18.51 2.44 -3.37
CA PRO A 157 -19.87 1.98 -3.54
C PRO A 157 -20.03 0.99 -4.70
N GLY A 158 -20.73 -0.11 -4.45
CA GLY A 158 -21.01 -1.14 -5.44
C GLY A 158 -19.85 -2.05 -5.82
N GLU A 159 -18.63 -1.77 -5.37
CA GLU A 159 -17.44 -2.55 -5.65
C GLU A 159 -17.28 -3.72 -4.66
N ASN A 160 -16.59 -4.76 -5.11
CA ASN A 160 -16.20 -5.91 -4.29
C ASN A 160 -14.67 -6.04 -4.25
N HIS A 161 -14.18 -7.12 -3.63
CA HIS A 161 -12.75 -7.38 -3.47
C HIS A 161 -11.92 -7.27 -4.75
N PHE A 162 -12.47 -7.66 -5.89
CA PHE A 162 -11.76 -7.69 -7.16
C PHE A 162 -12.06 -6.47 -8.05
N THR A 163 -13.32 -6.04 -8.09
CA THR A 163 -13.72 -4.92 -8.94
C THR A 163 -13.22 -3.57 -8.42
N ASN A 164 -12.94 -3.47 -7.12
CA ASN A 164 -12.30 -2.30 -6.51
C ASN A 164 -10.92 -1.97 -7.12
N VAL A 165 -10.19 -2.95 -7.70
CA VAL A 165 -8.79 -2.77 -8.10
C VAL A 165 -8.60 -1.80 -9.26
N PRO A 166 -9.25 -1.94 -10.44
CA PRO A 166 -8.97 -1.08 -11.58
C PRO A 166 -9.24 0.41 -11.30
N GLU A 167 -10.42 0.71 -10.74
CA GLU A 167 -10.77 2.10 -10.46
C GLU A 167 -10.07 2.63 -9.21
N GLY A 168 -9.84 1.79 -8.19
CA GLY A 168 -9.04 2.15 -7.03
C GLY A 168 -7.62 2.53 -7.41
N LEU A 169 -6.99 1.79 -8.32
CA LEU A 169 -5.67 2.14 -8.84
C LEU A 169 -5.69 3.47 -9.62
N HIS A 170 -6.70 3.69 -10.46
CA HIS A 170 -6.86 4.96 -11.16
C HIS A 170 -6.97 6.15 -10.19
N ARG A 171 -7.79 6.03 -9.16
CA ARG A 171 -7.95 7.07 -8.13
C ARG A 171 -6.70 7.27 -7.30
N ALA A 172 -6.02 6.19 -6.94
CA ALA A 172 -4.74 6.26 -6.23
C ALA A 172 -3.70 7.06 -7.03
N ILE A 173 -3.58 6.80 -8.33
CA ILE A 173 -2.68 7.54 -9.21
C ILE A 173 -3.10 9.02 -9.30
N ALA A 174 -4.39 9.33 -9.38
CA ALA A 174 -4.86 10.71 -9.39
C ALA A 174 -4.60 11.42 -8.05
N PHE A 175 -4.67 10.71 -6.93
CA PHE A 175 -4.33 11.23 -5.61
C PHE A 175 -2.83 11.50 -5.47
N LEU A 176 -1.98 10.55 -5.89
CA LEU A 176 -0.52 10.64 -5.78
C LEU A 176 0.08 11.66 -6.77
N TYR A 177 -0.58 11.89 -7.89
CA TYR A 177 -0.20 12.88 -8.89
C TYR A 177 -1.37 13.84 -9.14
N PRO A 178 -1.71 14.70 -8.18
CA PRO A 178 -2.76 15.68 -8.39
C PRO A 178 -2.37 16.51 -9.63
N PHE A 179 -3.32 16.61 -10.58
CA PHE A 179 -3.12 17.43 -11.75
C PHE A 179 -2.78 18.83 -11.27
N ALA A 180 -1.53 19.22 -11.40
CA ALA A 180 -1.15 20.62 -11.20
C ALA A 180 -2.07 21.42 -12.13
N ASP A 181 -2.83 22.35 -11.58
CA ASP A 181 -3.56 23.35 -12.34
C ASP A 181 -2.50 24.08 -13.20
N GLN A 182 -2.29 23.59 -14.43
CA GLN A 182 -1.52 24.31 -15.44
C GLN A 182 -2.38 25.44 -16.00
N GLN A 183 -2.91 26.27 -15.11
CA GLN A 183 -3.49 27.56 -15.41
C GLN A 183 -2.80 28.63 -14.57
N ALA A 184 -1.50 28.68 -14.68
CA ALA A 184 -0.74 29.84 -14.20
C ALA A 184 0.52 29.97 -15.07
N GLU A 185 0.37 30.40 -16.32
CA GLU A 185 1.17 31.40 -17.02
C GLU A 185 0.59 31.70 -18.40
#